data_b667c751893b28ac654435984b2d16e1
#
_entry.id   b667c751893b28ac654435984b2d16e1
#
_cell.length_a   1.000
_cell.length_b   1.000
_cell.length_c   1.000
_cell.angle_alpha   90.00
_cell.angle_beta   90.00
_cell.angle_gamma   90.00
#
_symmetry.space_group_name_H-M   'P 1'
#
loop_
_entity.id
_entity.type
_entity.pdbx_description
1 polymer ?
#
loop_
_entity_poly.entity_id
_entity_poly.type
_entity_poly.pdbx_seq_one_letter_code
_entity_poly.pdbx_strand_id
1 'polypeptide(L)'
;MSMRHSVVLELKRCRGCTTCIKCCPTEAIRVRGRKATILPDRCIDCGSCIRICPHKAIKSVGDSLDILKQYQYCVALPEPALYGQFQHLDSVDIVLNGLLKIGFHKVYEVAKAAEMISDFERQSISGGPSKVTPQISSSCPTVLRLIRMRFPKLMGHVACTCLLYTSPSPRDCS
;
A
#
# COMPACT_ATOMS: atom_id res chain seq x y z
N MET A 1 -7.95 -15.76 9.32
CA MET A 1 -6.57 -15.23 9.13
C MET A 1 -6.53 -13.82 9.67
N SER A 2 -5.75 -13.52 10.72
CA SER A 2 -5.58 -12.14 11.17
C SER A 2 -4.87 -11.36 10.08
N MET A 3 -5.52 -10.38 9.48
CA MET A 3 -4.88 -9.49 8.51
C MET A 3 -3.79 -8.71 9.23
N ARG A 4 -2.52 -9.04 8.91
CA ARG A 4 -1.38 -8.29 9.43
C ARG A 4 -1.42 -6.89 8.81
N HIS A 5 -1.45 -5.86 9.66
CA HIS A 5 -1.28 -4.49 9.22
C HIS A 5 0.19 -4.08 9.32
N SER A 6 0.61 -3.17 8.46
CA SER A 6 2.00 -2.69 8.38
C SER A 6 2.30 -1.48 9.27
N VAL A 7 1.39 -1.13 10.15
CA VAL A 7 1.53 0.03 11.05
C VAL A 7 1.76 -0.46 12.47
N VAL A 8 2.86 -0.05 13.09
CA VAL A 8 3.17 -0.37 14.48
C VAL A 8 3.27 0.85 15.37
N LEU A 9 2.97 0.64 16.66
CA LEU A 9 3.06 1.64 17.70
C LEU A 9 4.30 1.41 18.58
N GLU A 10 5.13 2.44 18.68
CA GLU A 10 6.23 2.51 19.63
C GLU A 10 5.71 3.04 20.97
N LEU A 11 5.38 2.12 21.89
CA LEU A 11 4.73 2.44 23.15
C LEU A 11 5.50 3.47 24.00
N LYS A 12 6.84 3.44 23.96
CA LYS A 12 7.69 4.36 24.71
C LYS A 12 7.47 5.82 24.28
N ARG A 13 7.23 6.05 23.01
CA ARG A 13 7.00 7.40 22.44
C ARG A 13 5.54 7.86 22.54
N CYS A 14 4.60 6.94 22.64
CA CYS A 14 3.18 7.30 22.70
C CYS A 14 2.83 8.03 24.00
N ARG A 15 2.20 9.19 23.87
CA ARG A 15 1.73 10.03 25.00
C ARG A 15 0.21 9.97 25.21
N GLY A 16 -0.53 9.24 24.35
CA GLY A 16 -1.99 9.12 24.45
C GLY A 16 -2.76 10.39 24.07
N CYS A 17 -2.19 11.24 23.20
CA CYS A 17 -2.76 12.54 22.83
C CYS A 17 -4.01 12.47 21.93
N THR A 18 -4.48 11.30 21.55
CA THR A 18 -5.68 11.02 20.73
C THR A 18 -5.68 11.57 19.29
N THR A 19 -4.67 12.31 18.86
CA THR A 19 -4.60 12.92 17.52
C THR A 19 -4.78 11.86 16.40
N CYS A 20 -4.19 10.67 16.57
CA CYS A 20 -4.30 9.56 15.62
C CYS A 20 -5.73 8.99 15.51
N ILE A 21 -6.56 9.08 16.55
CA ILE A 21 -7.96 8.64 16.50
C ILE A 21 -8.76 9.53 15.55
N LYS A 22 -8.55 10.85 15.63
CA LYS A 22 -9.32 11.83 14.85
C LYS A 22 -9.10 11.70 13.34
N CYS A 23 -7.92 11.21 12.92
CA CYS A 23 -7.57 11.07 11.50
C CYS A 23 -7.84 9.66 10.93
N CYS A 24 -8.23 8.68 11.75
CA CYS A 24 -8.42 7.31 11.29
C CYS A 24 -9.78 7.14 10.60
N PRO A 25 -9.83 6.88 9.28
CA PRO A 25 -11.09 6.80 8.52
C PRO A 25 -11.93 5.58 8.88
N THR A 26 -11.33 4.54 9.48
CA THR A 26 -11.98 3.29 9.84
C THR A 26 -12.10 3.10 11.36
N GLU A 27 -11.72 4.13 12.13
CA GLU A 27 -11.76 4.08 13.60
C GLU A 27 -10.96 2.89 14.18
N ALA A 28 -9.87 2.53 13.52
CA ALA A 28 -9.03 1.40 13.90
C ALA A 28 -8.16 1.67 15.14
N ILE A 29 -8.19 2.89 15.71
CA ILE A 29 -7.32 3.26 16.83
C ILE A 29 -8.15 3.50 18.08
N ARG A 30 -7.69 2.96 19.19
CA ARG A 30 -8.24 3.20 20.53
C ARG A 30 -7.12 3.68 21.45
N VAL A 31 -7.45 4.53 22.41
CA VAL A 31 -6.52 4.96 23.46
C VAL A 31 -7.07 4.54 24.81
N ARG A 32 -6.29 3.76 25.56
CA ARG A 32 -6.56 3.34 26.92
C ARG A 32 -5.28 3.45 27.74
N GLY A 33 -5.38 3.85 29.01
CA GLY A 33 -4.21 3.98 29.88
C GLY A 33 -3.12 4.90 29.30
N ARG A 34 -3.51 5.98 28.61
CA ARG A 34 -2.59 6.94 27.94
C ARG A 34 -1.71 6.29 26.83
N LYS A 35 -2.14 5.18 26.28
CA LYS A 35 -1.47 4.51 25.14
C LYS A 35 -2.48 4.20 24.04
N ALA A 36 -2.03 4.38 22.80
CA ALA A 36 -2.82 3.98 21.63
C ALA A 36 -2.72 2.46 21.42
N THR A 37 -3.75 1.88 20.82
CA THR A 37 -3.78 0.51 20.32
C THR A 37 -4.41 0.53 18.95
N ILE A 38 -3.84 -0.21 18.01
CA ILE A 38 -4.35 -0.35 16.65
C ILE A 38 -5.10 -1.68 16.56
N LEU A 39 -6.32 -1.64 16.05
CA LEU A 39 -7.15 -2.81 15.80
C LEU A 39 -6.84 -3.34 14.40
N PRO A 40 -6.20 -4.52 14.27
CA PRO A 40 -5.76 -5.06 12.99
C PRO A 40 -6.88 -5.22 11.98
N ASP A 41 -8.03 -5.72 12.43
CA ASP A 41 -9.20 -6.01 11.59
C ASP A 41 -9.84 -4.74 10.99
N ARG A 42 -9.56 -3.57 11.57
CA ARG A 42 -10.07 -2.27 11.10
C ARG A 42 -9.02 -1.43 10.39
N CYS A 43 -7.74 -1.79 10.51
CA CYS A 43 -6.67 -1.02 9.88
C CYS A 43 -6.64 -1.28 8.36
N ILE A 44 -6.67 -0.20 7.58
CA ILE A 44 -6.57 -0.25 6.10
C ILE A 44 -5.19 0.17 5.60
N ASP A 45 -4.21 0.30 6.48
CA ASP A 45 -2.81 0.69 6.17
C ASP A 45 -2.65 2.01 5.40
N CYS A 46 -3.55 2.97 5.60
CA CYS A 46 -3.53 4.25 4.89
C CYS A 46 -2.41 5.21 5.33
N GLY A 47 -1.69 4.91 6.41
CA GLY A 47 -0.58 5.72 6.92
C GLY A 47 -0.94 7.08 7.53
N SER A 48 -2.22 7.50 7.56
CA SER A 48 -2.63 8.82 8.07
C SER A 48 -2.18 9.05 9.52
N CYS A 49 -2.26 8.02 10.36
CA CYS A 49 -1.82 8.09 11.76
C CYS A 49 -0.30 8.25 11.91
N ILE A 50 0.50 7.73 10.98
CA ILE A 50 1.96 7.91 10.95
C ILE A 50 2.27 9.37 10.72
N ARG A 51 1.66 9.95 9.69
CA ARG A 51 1.89 11.34 9.26
C ARG A 51 1.49 12.36 10.32
N ILE A 52 0.35 12.13 11.01
CA ILE A 52 -0.19 13.10 11.96
C ILE A 52 0.39 13.00 13.37
N CYS A 53 1.13 11.93 13.71
CA CYS A 53 1.61 11.70 15.06
C CYS A 53 2.69 12.72 15.46
N PRO A 54 2.42 13.65 16.39
CA PRO A 54 3.40 14.68 16.79
C PRO A 54 4.60 14.07 17.54
N HIS A 55 4.42 12.89 18.13
CA HIS A 55 5.46 12.19 18.88
C HIS A 55 6.20 11.15 18.03
N LYS A 56 5.87 11.03 16.73
CA LYS A 56 6.44 10.00 15.82
C LYS A 56 6.44 8.61 16.45
N ALA A 57 5.37 8.32 17.23
CA ALA A 57 5.20 7.06 17.93
C ALA A 57 4.63 5.95 17.04
N ILE A 58 4.11 6.28 15.88
CA ILE A 58 3.54 5.33 14.93
C ILE A 58 4.45 5.27 13.71
N LYS A 59 4.81 4.06 13.29
CA LYS A 59 5.74 3.80 12.19
C LYS A 59 5.19 2.72 11.28
N SER A 60 5.65 2.70 10.04
CA SER A 60 5.48 1.54 9.15
C SER A 60 6.49 0.44 9.51
N VAL A 61 6.09 -0.80 9.34
CA VAL A 61 6.99 -1.96 9.39
C VAL A 61 7.44 -2.26 7.97
N GLY A 62 8.72 -2.47 7.81
CA GLY A 62 9.34 -2.96 6.59
C GLY A 62 10.51 -3.86 6.96
N ASP A 63 10.85 -4.76 6.07
CA ASP A 63 12.00 -5.62 6.23
C ASP A 63 13.30 -4.84 6.03
N SER A 64 14.37 -5.25 6.72
CA SER A 64 15.72 -4.73 6.48
C SER A 64 16.25 -5.23 5.14
N LEU A 65 17.08 -4.42 4.48
CA LEU A 65 17.80 -4.83 3.27
C LEU A 65 18.69 -6.05 3.48
N ASP A 66 19.06 -6.37 4.72
CA ASP A 66 19.81 -7.59 5.03
C ASP A 66 19.04 -8.87 4.68
N ILE A 67 17.72 -8.80 4.52
CA ILE A 67 16.92 -9.94 4.08
C ILE A 67 17.30 -10.41 2.67
N LEU A 68 17.86 -9.54 1.83
CA LEU A 68 18.32 -9.89 0.49
C LEU A 68 19.35 -11.02 0.51
N LYS A 69 20.18 -11.09 1.56
CA LYS A 69 21.21 -12.12 1.73
C LYS A 69 20.64 -13.53 1.98
N GLN A 70 19.35 -13.62 2.31
CA GLN A 70 18.67 -14.90 2.59
C GLN A 70 18.10 -15.56 1.34
N TYR A 71 18.06 -14.84 0.23
CA TYR A 71 17.47 -15.30 -1.03
C TYR A 71 18.52 -15.41 -2.13
N GLN A 72 18.44 -16.46 -2.94
CA GLN A 72 19.33 -16.67 -4.07
C GLN A 72 19.09 -15.67 -5.22
N TYR A 73 17.85 -15.21 -5.36
CA TYR A 73 17.48 -14.28 -6.42
C TYR A 73 16.47 -13.26 -5.91
N CYS A 74 16.80 -11.98 -6.04
CA CYS A 74 15.99 -10.88 -5.56
C CYS A 74 15.66 -9.93 -6.72
N VAL A 75 14.38 -9.63 -6.89
CA VAL A 75 13.89 -8.65 -7.86
C VAL A 75 13.33 -7.45 -7.12
N ALA A 76 13.77 -6.25 -7.49
CA ALA A 76 13.17 -5.02 -6.99
C ALA A 76 11.99 -4.61 -7.87
N LEU A 77 10.88 -4.24 -7.24
CA LEU A 77 9.69 -3.69 -7.88
C LEU A 77 9.48 -2.25 -7.37
N PRO A 78 10.24 -1.26 -7.86
CA PRO A 78 10.12 0.12 -7.38
C PRO A 78 8.80 0.73 -7.80
N GLU A 79 8.12 1.30 -6.82
CA GLU A 79 6.93 2.13 -7.01
C GLU A 79 7.31 3.48 -7.64
N PRO A 80 6.48 4.06 -8.52
CA PRO A 80 6.72 5.39 -9.09
C PRO A 80 6.94 6.49 -8.05
N ALA A 81 6.32 6.37 -6.88
CA ALA A 81 6.50 7.29 -5.76
C ALA A 81 7.94 7.33 -5.22
N LEU A 82 8.74 6.28 -5.47
CA LEU A 82 10.16 6.25 -5.08
C LEU A 82 10.94 7.33 -5.81
N TYR A 83 10.68 7.53 -7.11
CA TYR A 83 11.41 8.52 -7.91
C TYR A 83 11.16 9.95 -7.44
N GLY A 84 9.95 10.23 -6.95
CA GLY A 84 9.59 11.52 -6.38
C GLY A 84 10.24 11.84 -5.02
N GLN A 85 10.96 10.89 -4.39
CA GLN A 85 11.69 11.14 -3.16
C GLN A 85 13.05 11.81 -3.39
N PHE A 86 13.53 11.79 -4.62
CA PHE A 86 14.84 12.35 -4.98
C PHE A 86 14.64 13.72 -5.64
N GLN A 87 15.35 14.73 -5.11
CA GLN A 87 15.43 16.05 -5.74
C GLN A 87 16.55 16.03 -6.80
N HIS A 88 16.30 16.66 -7.94
CA HIS A 88 17.29 16.81 -9.03
C HIS A 88 17.79 15.48 -9.62
N LEU A 89 16.85 14.58 -9.95
CA LEU A 89 17.15 13.38 -10.72
C LEU A 89 17.25 13.74 -12.22
N ASP A 90 18.44 13.57 -12.80
CA ASP A 90 18.64 13.74 -14.24
C ASP A 90 18.00 12.59 -15.04
N SER A 91 17.95 11.38 -14.46
CA SER A 91 17.31 10.21 -15.04
C SER A 91 16.84 9.24 -13.95
N VAL A 92 15.71 8.57 -14.22
CA VAL A 92 15.20 7.46 -13.41
C VAL A 92 16.19 6.31 -13.33
N ASP A 93 17.01 6.12 -14.37
CA ASP A 93 18.01 5.05 -14.43
C ASP A 93 19.03 5.10 -13.29
N ILE A 94 19.28 6.29 -12.73
CA ILE A 94 20.16 6.44 -11.56
C ILE A 94 19.61 5.67 -10.37
N VAL A 95 18.30 5.75 -10.13
CA VAL A 95 17.63 5.02 -9.03
C VAL A 95 17.60 3.53 -9.32
N LEU A 96 17.28 3.13 -10.56
CA LEU A 96 17.23 1.73 -10.96
C LEU A 96 18.61 1.06 -10.82
N ASN A 97 19.66 1.72 -11.30
CA ASN A 97 21.03 1.25 -11.13
C ASN A 97 21.47 1.24 -9.66
N GLY A 98 20.99 2.20 -8.85
CA GLY A 98 21.20 2.22 -7.42
C GLY A 98 20.65 0.97 -6.73
N LEU A 99 19.45 0.53 -7.10
CA LEU A 99 18.85 -0.70 -6.59
C LEU A 99 19.67 -1.95 -6.93
N LEU A 100 20.19 -2.04 -8.15
CA LEU A 100 21.10 -3.13 -8.54
C LEU A 100 22.38 -3.13 -7.69
N LYS A 101 22.95 -1.95 -7.41
CA LYS A 101 24.14 -1.81 -6.55
C LYS A 101 23.89 -2.18 -5.09
N ILE A 102 22.67 -2.03 -4.60
CA ILE A 102 22.27 -2.43 -3.24
C ILE A 102 22.26 -3.96 -3.06
N GLY A 103 22.11 -4.71 -4.17
CA GLY A 103 22.14 -6.17 -4.14
C GLY A 103 20.94 -6.86 -4.76
N PHE A 104 20.05 -6.13 -5.42
CA PHE A 104 19.01 -6.75 -6.23
C PHE A 104 19.62 -7.29 -7.54
N HIS A 105 19.17 -8.47 -7.93
CA HIS A 105 19.63 -9.12 -9.17
C HIS A 105 18.95 -8.55 -10.41
N LYS A 106 17.72 -8.07 -10.25
CA LYS A 106 16.94 -7.46 -11.33
C LYS A 106 16.04 -6.37 -10.76
N VAL A 107 15.79 -5.36 -11.57
CA VAL A 107 14.79 -4.31 -11.28
C VAL A 107 13.72 -4.35 -12.34
N TYR A 108 12.45 -4.33 -11.93
CA TYR A 108 11.32 -4.30 -12.83
C TYR A 108 10.39 -3.14 -12.42
N GLU A 109 10.23 -2.18 -13.30
CA GLU A 109 9.43 -0.98 -13.03
C GLU A 109 7.93 -1.30 -12.98
N VAL A 110 7.30 -1.06 -11.85
CA VAL A 110 5.85 -1.21 -11.68
C VAL A 110 5.09 -0.28 -12.62
N ALA A 111 5.65 0.87 -12.97
CA ALA A 111 5.07 1.82 -13.92
C ALA A 111 4.76 1.19 -15.29
N LYS A 112 5.67 0.36 -15.82
CA LYS A 112 5.46 -0.34 -17.10
C LYS A 112 4.27 -1.30 -17.05
N ALA A 113 4.12 -2.03 -15.94
CA ALA A 113 2.96 -2.89 -15.74
C ALA A 113 1.67 -2.06 -15.62
N ALA A 114 1.73 -0.91 -14.95
CA ALA A 114 0.59 -0.01 -14.81
C ALA A 114 0.13 0.57 -16.15
N GLU A 115 1.05 0.89 -17.07
CA GLU A 115 0.71 1.33 -18.44
C GLU A 115 -0.06 0.26 -19.19
N MET A 116 0.43 -0.99 -19.18
CA MET A 116 -0.25 -2.13 -19.83
C MET A 116 -1.66 -2.34 -19.29
N ILE A 117 -1.83 -2.27 -17.97
CA ILE A 117 -3.14 -2.42 -17.33
C ILE A 117 -4.05 -1.26 -17.69
N SER A 118 -3.55 -0.03 -17.70
CA SER A 118 -4.33 1.16 -18.08
C SER A 118 -4.83 1.09 -19.53
N ASP A 119 -4.01 0.55 -20.44
CA ASP A 119 -4.41 0.34 -21.82
C ASP A 119 -5.49 -0.74 -21.95
N PHE A 120 -5.35 -1.84 -21.20
CA PHE A 120 -6.36 -2.88 -21.14
C PHE A 120 -7.69 -2.37 -20.55
N GLU A 121 -7.63 -1.59 -19.45
CA GLU A 121 -8.83 -0.98 -18.86
C GLU A 121 -9.51 -0.03 -19.84
N ARG A 122 -8.73 0.82 -20.54
CA ARG A 122 -9.24 1.75 -21.55
C ARG A 122 -9.96 1.01 -22.69
N GLN A 123 -9.36 -0.06 -23.20
CA GLN A 123 -9.98 -0.90 -24.23
C GLN A 123 -11.26 -1.57 -23.71
N SER A 124 -11.25 -2.09 -22.50
CA SER A 124 -12.39 -2.73 -21.86
C SER A 124 -13.57 -1.77 -21.67
N ILE A 125 -13.30 -0.51 -21.32
CA ILE A 125 -14.33 0.53 -21.16
C ILE A 125 -14.87 0.97 -22.53
N SER A 126 -14.01 1.08 -23.54
CA SER A 126 -14.37 1.54 -24.88
C SER A 126 -15.09 0.47 -25.72
N GLY A 127 -14.85 -0.81 -25.42
CA GLY A 127 -15.30 -1.95 -26.23
C GLY A 127 -16.74 -2.43 -26.00
N GLY A 128 -17.50 -1.82 -25.11
CA GLY A 128 -18.90 -2.20 -24.87
C GLY A 128 -19.50 -1.60 -23.60
N PRO A 129 -20.83 -1.69 -23.44
CA PRO A 129 -21.47 -1.21 -22.23
C PRO A 129 -20.98 -2.03 -21.03
N SER A 130 -20.11 -1.45 -20.22
CA SER A 130 -19.83 -1.98 -18.91
C SER A 130 -21.15 -2.14 -18.16
N LYS A 131 -21.46 -3.37 -17.73
CA LYS A 131 -22.72 -3.67 -17.03
C LYS A 131 -22.90 -2.86 -15.74
N VAL A 132 -21.82 -2.28 -15.25
CA VAL A 132 -21.79 -1.54 -13.98
C VAL A 132 -20.98 -0.25 -14.12
N THR A 133 -21.65 0.87 -13.94
CA THR A 133 -21.05 2.22 -13.95
C THR A 133 -21.43 2.97 -12.68
N PRO A 134 -20.52 3.76 -12.07
CA PRO A 134 -19.10 3.95 -12.43
C PRO A 134 -18.24 2.73 -12.06
N GLN A 135 -17.10 2.57 -12.74
CA GLN A 135 -16.09 1.58 -12.36
C GLN A 135 -15.06 2.20 -11.40
N ILE A 136 -14.63 1.41 -10.43
CA ILE A 136 -13.62 1.81 -9.43
C ILE A 136 -12.36 0.98 -9.70
N SER A 137 -11.22 1.66 -9.89
CA SER A 137 -9.94 0.98 -10.08
C SER A 137 -9.54 0.17 -8.85
N SER A 138 -9.03 -1.03 -9.07
CA SER A 138 -8.50 -1.92 -8.03
C SER A 138 -7.03 -1.66 -7.67
N SER A 139 -6.40 -0.66 -8.27
CA SER A 139 -4.96 -0.41 -8.13
C SER A 139 -4.52 -0.02 -6.71
N CYS A 140 -5.41 0.52 -5.87
CA CYS A 140 -5.05 0.95 -4.52
C CYS A 140 -5.59 -0.02 -3.45
N PRO A 141 -4.72 -0.79 -2.76
CA PRO A 141 -5.14 -1.71 -1.70
C PRO A 141 -5.89 -1.04 -0.55
N THR A 142 -5.49 0.19 -0.21
CA THR A 142 -6.14 0.97 0.85
C THR A 142 -7.58 1.31 0.48
N VAL A 143 -7.82 1.72 -0.78
CA VAL A 143 -9.17 2.00 -1.29
C VAL A 143 -10.03 0.73 -1.28
N LEU A 144 -9.49 -0.40 -1.72
CA LEU A 144 -10.20 -1.67 -1.68
C LEU A 144 -10.59 -2.07 -0.26
N ARG A 145 -9.68 -1.96 0.70
CA ARG A 145 -9.97 -2.23 2.11
C ARG A 145 -11.02 -1.26 2.67
N LEU A 146 -10.95 0.02 2.31
CA LEU A 146 -11.94 1.01 2.71
C LEU A 146 -13.33 0.67 2.17
N ILE A 147 -13.44 0.31 0.88
CA ILE A 147 -14.70 -0.09 0.26
C ILE A 147 -15.26 -1.33 0.96
N ARG A 148 -14.47 -2.37 1.17
CA ARG A 148 -14.91 -3.58 1.88
C ARG A 148 -15.46 -3.28 3.27
N MET A 149 -14.85 -2.34 3.98
CA MET A 149 -15.22 -2.04 5.36
C MET A 149 -16.37 -1.05 5.50
N ARG A 150 -16.39 -0.02 4.67
CA ARG A 150 -17.36 1.09 4.83
C ARG A 150 -18.47 1.09 3.79
N PHE A 151 -18.19 0.54 2.61
CA PHE A 151 -19.08 0.63 1.45
C PHE A 151 -19.20 -0.71 0.71
N PRO A 152 -19.56 -1.83 1.38
CA PRO A 152 -19.53 -3.17 0.77
C PRO A 152 -20.40 -3.28 -0.49
N LYS A 153 -21.42 -2.45 -0.61
CA LYS A 153 -22.28 -2.40 -1.82
C LYS A 153 -21.54 -1.95 -3.07
N LEU A 154 -20.42 -1.21 -2.93
CA LEU A 154 -19.59 -0.76 -4.05
C LEU A 154 -18.61 -1.83 -4.54
N MET A 155 -18.52 -2.99 -3.89
CA MET A 155 -17.62 -4.06 -4.34
C MET A 155 -17.91 -4.55 -5.76
N GLY A 156 -19.17 -4.55 -6.18
CA GLY A 156 -19.56 -4.89 -7.54
C GLY A 156 -19.10 -3.89 -8.61
N HIS A 157 -18.68 -2.70 -8.20
CA HIS A 157 -18.15 -1.65 -9.08
C HIS A 157 -16.64 -1.70 -9.23
N VAL A 158 -15.94 -2.53 -8.44
CA VAL A 158 -14.48 -2.65 -8.48
C VAL A 158 -14.06 -3.43 -9.73
N ALA A 159 -13.16 -2.85 -10.51
CA ALA A 159 -12.60 -3.51 -11.68
C ALA A 159 -11.81 -4.77 -11.29
N CYS A 160 -11.89 -5.82 -12.11
CA CYS A 160 -11.17 -7.09 -11.87
C CYS A 160 -9.71 -7.04 -12.35
N THR A 161 -9.20 -5.88 -12.74
CA THR A 161 -7.81 -5.68 -13.14
C THR A 161 -6.94 -5.49 -11.92
N CYS A 162 -5.75 -6.09 -11.93
CA CYS A 162 -4.87 -6.13 -10.77
C CYS A 162 -3.45 -5.75 -11.15
N LEU A 163 -2.84 -4.83 -10.41
CA LEU A 163 -1.40 -4.57 -10.50
C LEU A 163 -0.62 -5.71 -9.81
N LEU A 164 0.63 -5.92 -10.22
CA LEU A 164 1.50 -6.98 -9.69
C LEU A 164 1.54 -7.05 -8.15
N TYR A 165 1.56 -5.89 -7.49
CA TYR A 165 1.63 -5.78 -6.03
C TYR A 165 0.26 -5.78 -5.34
N THR A 166 -0.84 -5.64 -6.09
CA THR A 166 -2.21 -5.71 -5.56
C THR A 166 -2.88 -7.04 -5.85
N SER A 167 -2.24 -7.89 -6.68
CA SER A 167 -2.75 -9.21 -6.96
C SER A 167 -2.86 -10.02 -5.67
N PRO A 168 -4.05 -10.50 -5.30
CA PRO A 168 -4.16 -11.41 -4.19
C PRO A 168 -3.31 -12.65 -4.49
N SER A 169 -2.54 -13.08 -3.50
CA SER A 169 -1.86 -14.37 -3.57
C SER A 169 -2.92 -15.46 -3.86
N PRO A 170 -2.58 -16.52 -4.60
CA PRO A 170 -3.47 -17.68 -4.74
C PRO A 170 -4.01 -18.21 -3.41
N ARG A 171 -3.34 -17.89 -2.29
CA ARG A 171 -3.77 -18.21 -0.92
C ARG A 171 -4.87 -17.28 -0.38
N ASP A 172 -5.05 -16.11 -0.99
CA ASP A 172 -6.03 -15.11 -0.56
C ASP A 172 -7.34 -15.20 -1.37
N CYS A 173 -7.36 -16.05 -2.39
CA CYS A 173 -8.51 -16.29 -3.28
C CYS A 173 -9.38 -17.48 -2.85
N SER A 174 -9.08 -18.13 -1.71
CA SER A 174 -9.83 -19.27 -1.17
C SER A 174 -10.71 -18.87 0.02
#